data_85cf690282daa6b0a572048f1abccaab
#
_entry.id   85cf690282daa6b0a572048f1abccaab
#
_cell.length_a   1.000
_cell.length_b   1.000
_cell.length_c   1.000
_cell.angle_alpha   90.00
_cell.angle_beta   90.00
_cell.angle_gamma   90.00
#
_symmetry.space_group_name_H-M   'P 1'
#
loop_
_entity.id
_entity.type
_entity.pdbx_description
1 polymer ?
#
loop_
_entity_poly.entity_id
_entity_poly.type
_entity_poly.pdbx_seq_one_letter_code
_entity_poly.pdbx_strand_id
1 'polypeptide(L)'
;MTGSAGGRETSLYAAVKEHLERLGYEAKGEVCGCDIVAVRPGEPPFLVVTELKLGFTLDLVLQGVDRLAAADEVWLAVRATRRGRDRDGRARKLCRLLGFGLLAVDPLRRSVEVLAEPDPYRPRPDAKRRGRLLEEHRGRRGDPALGGSSRTPVLTAYRQRALSCAAALRQGPRRPRDLREAAPDAAAILLRNVYGWFEREGRGVYRLAPAGATALLRWTAPGDAPVFDAAATTSGADSLAPEPRAGARGPAA
;
A
#
# COMPACT_ATOMS: atom_id res chain seq x y z
N MET A 1 -11.41 -40.27 24.05
CA MET A 1 -11.32 -39.94 22.60
C MET A 1 -11.86 -38.52 22.42
N THR A 2 -11.00 -37.53 22.61
CA THR A 2 -11.35 -36.12 22.44
C THR A 2 -11.06 -35.74 20.97
N GLY A 3 -12.11 -35.75 20.16
CA GLY A 3 -12.06 -35.32 18.76
C GLY A 3 -11.71 -33.84 18.68
N SER A 4 -10.61 -33.55 18.00
CA SER A 4 -10.16 -32.21 17.62
C SER A 4 -11.31 -31.40 17.03
N ALA A 5 -11.70 -30.31 17.71
CA ALA A 5 -12.64 -29.30 17.23
C ALA A 5 -12.01 -28.38 16.17
N GLY A 6 -11.26 -28.93 15.25
CA GLY A 6 -10.86 -28.31 13.99
C GLY A 6 -12.10 -28.27 13.09
N GLY A 7 -12.84 -27.15 13.13
CA GLY A 7 -14.06 -27.01 12.36
C GLY A 7 -13.78 -27.24 10.87
N ARG A 8 -14.58 -28.07 10.23
CA ARG A 8 -14.58 -28.26 8.76
C ARG A 8 -15.30 -27.06 8.13
N GLU A 9 -14.97 -26.71 6.89
CA GLU A 9 -15.65 -25.66 6.11
C GLU A 9 -17.16 -25.88 6.07
N THR A 10 -17.60 -27.16 6.02
CA THR A 10 -18.99 -27.57 6.13
C THR A 10 -19.70 -27.06 7.41
N SER A 11 -18.96 -26.73 8.48
CA SER A 11 -19.57 -26.13 9.69
C SER A 11 -20.15 -24.74 9.47
N LEU A 12 -19.70 -24.03 8.43
CA LEU A 12 -20.15 -22.68 8.08
C LEU A 12 -21.45 -22.72 7.27
N TYR A 13 -21.68 -23.82 6.56
CA TYR A 13 -22.77 -23.97 5.59
C TYR A 13 -24.14 -23.62 6.14
N ALA A 14 -24.52 -24.24 7.26
CA ALA A 14 -25.87 -24.06 7.81
C ALA A 14 -26.19 -22.59 8.16
N ALA A 15 -25.22 -21.90 8.78
CA ALA A 15 -25.39 -20.49 9.17
C ALA A 15 -25.49 -19.56 7.96
N VAL A 16 -24.66 -19.80 6.94
CA VAL A 16 -24.71 -19.01 5.69
C VAL A 16 -25.98 -19.28 4.90
N LYS A 17 -26.39 -20.55 4.79
CA LYS A 17 -27.65 -20.90 4.16
C LYS A 17 -28.84 -20.22 4.83
N GLU A 18 -28.99 -20.32 6.14
CA GLU A 18 -30.04 -19.66 6.92
C GLU A 18 -30.01 -18.13 6.74
N HIS A 19 -28.82 -17.55 6.62
CA HIS A 19 -28.67 -16.11 6.37
C HIS A 19 -29.22 -15.72 4.99
N LEU A 20 -28.86 -16.46 3.93
CA LEU A 20 -29.34 -16.23 2.57
C LEU A 20 -30.85 -16.47 2.45
N GLU A 21 -31.37 -17.53 3.09
CA GLU A 21 -32.81 -17.82 3.10
C GLU A 21 -33.62 -16.72 3.79
N ARG A 22 -33.10 -16.12 4.88
CA ARG A 22 -33.72 -14.95 5.52
C ARG A 22 -33.76 -13.70 4.62
N LEU A 23 -32.83 -13.61 3.66
CA LEU A 23 -32.80 -12.55 2.65
C LEU A 23 -33.70 -12.86 1.43
N GLY A 24 -34.46 -13.96 1.47
CA GLY A 24 -35.41 -14.36 0.42
C GLY A 24 -34.80 -15.15 -0.73
N TYR A 25 -33.62 -15.74 -0.55
CA TYR A 25 -33.01 -16.63 -1.54
C TYR A 25 -33.38 -18.09 -1.27
N GLU A 26 -33.48 -18.89 -2.31
CA GLU A 26 -33.46 -20.36 -2.23
C GLU A 26 -32.01 -20.81 -2.34
N ALA A 27 -31.40 -21.34 -1.24
CA ALA A 27 -30.00 -21.68 -1.17
C ALA A 27 -29.77 -23.19 -1.20
N LYS A 28 -28.87 -23.65 -2.08
CA LYS A 28 -28.44 -25.06 -2.24
C LYS A 28 -26.92 -25.18 -2.16
N GLY A 29 -26.46 -26.25 -1.55
CA GLY A 29 -25.02 -26.54 -1.45
C GLY A 29 -24.52 -27.42 -2.59
N GLU A 30 -23.18 -27.35 -2.84
CA GLU A 30 -22.45 -28.20 -3.78
C GLU A 30 -23.04 -28.17 -5.21
N VAL A 31 -23.40 -26.99 -5.69
CA VAL A 31 -23.95 -26.83 -7.04
C VAL A 31 -22.84 -26.45 -8.01
N CYS A 32 -22.54 -27.33 -8.98
CA CYS A 32 -21.53 -27.10 -10.03
C CYS A 32 -20.14 -26.71 -9.48
N GLY A 33 -19.75 -27.28 -8.32
CA GLY A 33 -18.47 -26.99 -7.67
C GLY A 33 -18.43 -25.66 -6.94
N CYS A 34 -19.57 -25.03 -6.68
CA CYS A 34 -19.72 -23.91 -5.77
C CYS A 34 -20.22 -24.41 -4.42
N ASP A 35 -19.67 -23.90 -3.31
CA ASP A 35 -20.07 -24.34 -1.97
C ASP A 35 -21.53 -24.04 -1.67
N ILE A 36 -22.02 -22.85 -2.05
CA ILE A 36 -23.43 -22.46 -1.98
C ILE A 36 -23.84 -21.66 -3.22
N VAL A 37 -24.93 -22.06 -3.83
CA VAL A 37 -25.63 -21.28 -4.86
C VAL A 37 -27.00 -20.90 -4.32
N ALA A 38 -27.32 -19.61 -4.38
CA ALA A 38 -28.57 -19.07 -3.90
C ALA A 38 -29.26 -18.25 -4.98
N VAL A 39 -30.56 -18.50 -5.18
CA VAL A 39 -31.35 -17.86 -6.23
C VAL A 39 -32.52 -17.14 -5.61
N ARG A 40 -32.71 -15.87 -5.99
CA ARG A 40 -33.93 -15.14 -5.70
C ARG A 40 -34.77 -15.09 -6.97
N PRO A 41 -36.04 -15.51 -6.90
CA PRO A 41 -36.93 -15.48 -8.05
C PRO A 41 -37.08 -14.08 -8.65
N GLY A 42 -37.16 -14.00 -9.97
CA GLY A 42 -37.30 -12.76 -10.74
C GLY A 42 -37.12 -13.06 -12.24
N GLU A 43 -37.31 -12.06 -13.08
CA GLU A 43 -37.09 -12.15 -14.53
C GLU A 43 -36.14 -11.02 -14.97
N PRO A 44 -34.84 -11.31 -15.10
CA PRO A 44 -34.16 -12.59 -14.83
C PRO A 44 -34.04 -12.92 -13.34
N PRO A 45 -33.86 -14.20 -12.96
CA PRO A 45 -33.58 -14.59 -11.59
C PRO A 45 -32.22 -14.03 -11.14
N PHE A 46 -32.13 -13.63 -9.87
CA PHE A 46 -30.89 -13.10 -9.29
C PHE A 46 -30.07 -14.23 -8.65
N LEU A 47 -28.84 -14.41 -9.11
CA LEU A 47 -27.95 -15.50 -8.75
C LEU A 47 -26.83 -15.03 -7.84
N VAL A 48 -26.71 -15.65 -6.68
CA VAL A 48 -25.65 -15.45 -5.70
C VAL A 48 -24.82 -16.71 -5.56
N VAL A 49 -23.48 -16.57 -5.60
CA VAL A 49 -22.56 -17.65 -5.26
C VAL A 49 -21.81 -17.28 -3.99
N THR A 50 -21.69 -18.24 -3.07
CA THR A 50 -20.91 -18.06 -1.84
C THR A 50 -19.91 -19.20 -1.70
N GLU A 51 -18.61 -18.84 -1.54
CA GLU A 51 -17.53 -19.77 -1.26
C GLU A 51 -17.19 -19.75 0.24
N LEU A 52 -16.95 -20.92 0.82
CA LEU A 52 -16.75 -21.13 2.25
C LEU A 52 -15.28 -21.49 2.54
N LYS A 53 -14.66 -20.85 3.54
CA LYS A 53 -13.32 -21.20 4.01
C LYS A 53 -13.19 -20.95 5.50
N LEU A 54 -12.38 -21.76 6.21
CA LEU A 54 -12.13 -21.50 7.64
C LEU A 54 -11.36 -20.20 7.87
N GLY A 55 -10.63 -19.70 6.89
CA GLY A 55 -9.87 -18.45 7.00
C GLY A 55 -9.81 -17.71 5.67
N PHE A 56 -9.57 -16.41 5.74
CA PHE A 56 -9.39 -15.57 4.56
C PHE A 56 -8.02 -15.86 3.90
N THR A 57 -8.03 -16.58 2.79
CA THR A 57 -6.85 -17.00 2.03
C THR A 57 -6.91 -16.45 0.61
N LEU A 58 -5.76 -16.45 -0.09
CA LEU A 58 -5.73 -16.08 -1.52
C LEU A 58 -6.55 -17.09 -2.36
N ASP A 59 -6.50 -18.36 -2.01
CA ASP A 59 -7.26 -19.40 -2.67
C ASP A 59 -8.76 -19.12 -2.68
N LEU A 60 -9.32 -18.73 -1.52
CA LEU A 60 -10.72 -18.30 -1.43
C LEU A 60 -11.03 -17.09 -2.34
N VAL A 61 -10.11 -16.12 -2.42
CA VAL A 61 -10.28 -14.95 -3.30
C VAL A 61 -10.28 -15.37 -4.76
N LEU A 62 -9.39 -16.29 -5.15
CA LEU A 62 -9.33 -16.80 -6.53
C LEU A 62 -10.59 -17.60 -6.89
N GLN A 63 -11.09 -18.44 -5.97
CA GLN A 63 -12.39 -19.09 -6.16
C GLN A 63 -13.50 -18.07 -6.42
N GLY A 64 -13.55 -16.98 -5.63
CA GLY A 64 -14.52 -15.90 -5.88
C GLY A 64 -14.35 -15.24 -7.25
N VAL A 65 -13.10 -15.01 -7.71
CA VAL A 65 -12.84 -14.46 -9.05
C VAL A 65 -13.39 -15.36 -10.16
N ASP A 66 -13.24 -16.68 -10.02
CA ASP A 66 -13.75 -17.65 -11.00
C ASP A 66 -15.29 -17.65 -11.09
N ARG A 67 -15.99 -17.17 -10.06
CA ARG A 67 -17.46 -17.08 -10.02
C ARG A 67 -18.03 -15.79 -10.58
N LEU A 68 -17.24 -14.72 -10.70
CA LEU A 68 -17.73 -13.38 -11.12
C LEU A 68 -18.40 -13.36 -12.48
N ALA A 69 -17.99 -14.22 -13.41
CA ALA A 69 -18.57 -14.26 -14.75
C ALA A 69 -19.93 -14.96 -14.80
N ALA A 70 -20.30 -15.68 -13.75
CA ALA A 70 -21.48 -16.53 -13.73
C ALA A 70 -22.55 -16.10 -12.72
N ALA A 71 -22.24 -15.20 -11.79
CA ALA A 71 -23.12 -14.77 -10.70
C ALA A 71 -23.34 -13.27 -10.73
N ASP A 72 -24.50 -12.83 -10.28
CA ASP A 72 -24.81 -11.41 -10.06
C ASP A 72 -24.07 -10.86 -8.84
N GLU A 73 -23.93 -11.68 -7.80
CA GLU A 73 -23.12 -11.40 -6.62
C GLU A 73 -22.27 -12.59 -6.21
N VAL A 74 -21.07 -12.31 -5.72
CA VAL A 74 -20.15 -13.29 -5.14
C VAL A 74 -19.86 -12.91 -3.70
N TRP A 75 -20.04 -13.86 -2.80
CA TRP A 75 -19.77 -13.73 -1.39
C TRP A 75 -18.66 -14.70 -0.94
N LEU A 76 -17.78 -14.21 -0.09
CA LEU A 76 -16.77 -15.03 0.57
C LEU A 76 -17.15 -15.15 2.04
N ALA A 77 -17.34 -16.36 2.54
CA ALA A 77 -17.72 -16.60 3.92
C ALA A 77 -16.59 -17.30 4.67
N VAL A 78 -16.13 -16.68 5.75
CA VAL A 78 -15.05 -17.19 6.58
C VAL A 78 -15.48 -17.35 8.02
N ARG A 79 -14.81 -18.23 8.77
CA ARG A 79 -15.06 -18.38 10.20
C ARG A 79 -14.70 -17.08 10.92
N ALA A 80 -15.61 -16.59 11.75
CA ALA A 80 -15.38 -15.40 12.57
C ALA A 80 -14.23 -15.62 13.55
N THR A 81 -13.30 -14.66 13.62
CA THR A 81 -12.17 -14.67 14.54
C THR A 81 -12.08 -13.36 15.30
N ARG A 82 -11.36 -13.35 16.41
CA ARG A 82 -11.14 -12.10 17.18
C ARG A 82 -10.04 -11.23 16.57
N ARG A 83 -9.03 -11.83 15.93
CA ARG A 83 -7.82 -11.16 15.42
C ARG A 83 -7.34 -11.72 14.08
N GLY A 84 -8.17 -12.45 13.34
CA GLY A 84 -7.82 -13.03 12.07
C GLY A 84 -7.86 -12.07 10.89
N ARG A 85 -7.59 -12.59 9.70
CA ARG A 85 -7.62 -11.80 8.46
C ARG A 85 -8.99 -11.28 8.09
N ASP A 86 -10.06 -11.93 8.55
CA ASP A 86 -11.44 -11.43 8.44
C ASP A 86 -11.58 -10.03 9.07
N ARG A 87 -10.85 -9.74 10.16
CA ARG A 87 -10.83 -8.43 10.83
C ARG A 87 -9.82 -7.43 10.22
N ASP A 88 -8.97 -7.85 9.30
CA ASP A 88 -8.01 -6.97 8.61
C ASP A 88 -8.76 -6.05 7.62
N GLY A 89 -8.63 -4.74 7.83
CA GLY A 89 -9.21 -3.75 6.92
C GLY A 89 -8.73 -3.87 5.46
N ARG A 90 -7.55 -4.49 5.23
CA ARG A 90 -7.02 -4.74 3.88
C ARG A 90 -7.78 -5.88 3.19
N ALA A 91 -8.19 -6.93 3.92
CA ALA A 91 -9.01 -8.01 3.38
C ALA A 91 -10.37 -7.47 2.94
N ARG A 92 -11.05 -6.70 3.80
CA ARG A 92 -12.30 -6.03 3.46
C ARG A 92 -12.17 -5.08 2.26
N LYS A 93 -11.07 -4.31 2.21
CA LYS A 93 -10.80 -3.43 1.06
C LYS A 93 -10.58 -4.24 -0.22
N LEU A 94 -9.90 -5.38 -0.16
CA LEU A 94 -9.69 -6.26 -1.30
C LEU A 94 -11.02 -6.81 -1.82
N CYS A 95 -11.90 -7.32 -0.94
CA CYS A 95 -13.24 -7.76 -1.32
C CYS A 95 -14.01 -6.65 -2.03
N ARG A 96 -14.06 -5.45 -1.46
CA ARG A 96 -14.73 -4.30 -2.08
C ARG A 96 -14.15 -3.90 -3.44
N LEU A 97 -12.81 -3.99 -3.62
CA LEU A 97 -12.17 -3.70 -4.92
C LEU A 97 -12.54 -4.72 -6.00
N LEU A 98 -12.80 -5.97 -5.61
CA LEU A 98 -13.23 -7.04 -6.49
C LEU A 98 -14.76 -7.13 -6.63
N GLY A 99 -15.51 -6.34 -5.86
CA GLY A 99 -16.96 -6.40 -5.83
C GLY A 99 -17.52 -7.59 -5.05
N PHE A 100 -16.73 -8.18 -4.14
CA PHE A 100 -17.16 -9.29 -3.30
C PHE A 100 -17.80 -8.84 -2.01
N GLY A 101 -18.85 -9.55 -1.59
CA GLY A 101 -19.30 -9.57 -0.22
C GLY A 101 -18.33 -10.36 0.66
N LEU A 102 -18.23 -10.00 1.93
CA LEU A 102 -17.44 -10.76 2.92
C LEU A 102 -18.28 -10.99 4.18
N LEU A 103 -18.42 -12.25 4.54
CA LEU A 103 -19.16 -12.71 5.72
C LEU A 103 -18.20 -13.29 6.76
N ALA A 104 -18.40 -12.92 8.03
CA ALA A 104 -17.78 -13.60 9.16
C ALA A 104 -18.84 -14.47 9.86
N VAL A 105 -18.58 -15.77 9.95
CA VAL A 105 -19.54 -16.78 10.41
C VAL A 105 -19.10 -17.37 11.75
N ASP A 106 -19.96 -17.31 12.75
CA ASP A 106 -19.82 -18.08 13.98
C ASP A 106 -20.69 -19.34 13.87
N PRO A 107 -20.09 -20.51 13.61
CA PRO A 107 -20.87 -21.74 13.41
C PRO A 107 -21.54 -22.24 14.68
N LEU A 108 -21.02 -21.89 15.86
CA LEU A 108 -21.60 -22.33 17.14
C LEU A 108 -22.85 -21.52 17.49
N ARG A 109 -22.82 -20.23 17.23
CA ARG A 109 -23.96 -19.31 17.47
C ARG A 109 -24.89 -19.22 16.26
N ARG A 110 -24.54 -19.84 15.14
CA ARG A 110 -25.24 -19.71 13.86
C ARG A 110 -25.45 -18.26 13.46
N SER A 111 -24.46 -17.40 13.76
CA SER A 111 -24.54 -15.98 13.42
C SER A 111 -23.61 -15.64 12.25
N VAL A 112 -24.08 -14.75 11.41
CA VAL A 112 -23.37 -14.21 10.26
C VAL A 112 -23.28 -12.69 10.43
N GLU A 113 -22.06 -12.16 10.33
CA GLU A 113 -21.78 -10.73 10.32
C GLU A 113 -21.30 -10.34 8.92
N VAL A 114 -21.95 -9.35 8.30
CA VAL A 114 -21.53 -8.79 7.01
C VAL A 114 -20.37 -7.82 7.25
N LEU A 115 -19.19 -8.14 6.75
CA LEU A 115 -17.98 -7.33 6.87
C LEU A 115 -17.76 -6.41 5.67
N ALA A 116 -18.25 -6.79 4.51
CA ALA A 116 -18.29 -5.99 3.29
C ALA A 116 -19.47 -6.42 2.43
N GLU A 117 -20.14 -5.45 1.85
CA GLU A 117 -21.18 -5.66 0.83
C GLU A 117 -20.53 -5.86 -0.55
N PRO A 118 -21.17 -6.58 -1.49
CA PRO A 118 -20.66 -6.88 -2.83
C PRO A 118 -20.77 -5.69 -3.79
N ASP A 119 -20.50 -4.49 -3.29
CA ASP A 119 -20.57 -3.27 -4.10
C ASP A 119 -19.23 -2.98 -4.79
N PRO A 120 -19.22 -2.69 -6.11
CA PRO A 120 -18.02 -2.29 -6.82
C PRO A 120 -17.43 -1.00 -6.24
N TYR A 121 -16.19 -1.06 -5.75
CA TYR A 121 -15.50 0.08 -5.18
C TYR A 121 -14.29 0.48 -6.03
N ARG A 122 -14.26 1.73 -6.47
CA ARG A 122 -13.09 2.35 -7.10
C ARG A 122 -12.41 3.31 -6.12
N PRO A 123 -11.14 3.09 -5.74
CA PRO A 123 -10.44 3.98 -4.83
C PRO A 123 -10.25 5.35 -5.48
N ARG A 124 -10.47 6.40 -4.70
CA ARG A 124 -10.14 7.76 -5.15
C ARG A 124 -8.62 7.92 -5.22
N PRO A 125 -8.08 8.58 -6.26
CA PRO A 125 -6.67 8.90 -6.34
C PRO A 125 -6.22 9.71 -5.12
N ASP A 126 -5.13 9.27 -4.48
CA ASP A 126 -4.51 10.00 -3.36
C ASP A 126 -3.38 10.89 -3.92
N ALA A 127 -3.75 12.11 -4.32
CA ALA A 127 -2.82 13.09 -4.88
C ALA A 127 -1.69 13.44 -3.90
N LYS A 128 -1.98 13.50 -2.60
CA LYS A 128 -0.99 13.80 -1.55
C LYS A 128 0.05 12.67 -1.44
N ARG A 129 -0.40 11.41 -1.42
CA ARG A 129 0.49 10.25 -1.40
C ARG A 129 1.32 10.17 -2.68
N ARG A 130 0.69 10.40 -3.83
CA ARG A 130 1.38 10.45 -5.13
C ARG A 130 2.45 11.56 -5.14
N GLY A 131 2.13 12.77 -4.68
CA GLY A 131 3.06 13.88 -4.57
C GLY A 131 4.29 13.52 -3.74
N ARG A 132 4.11 12.94 -2.55
CA ARG A 132 5.22 12.49 -1.69
C ARG A 132 6.13 11.46 -2.37
N LEU A 133 5.57 10.51 -3.13
CA LEU A 133 6.36 9.52 -3.86
C LEU A 133 7.20 10.18 -4.94
N LEU A 134 6.62 11.12 -5.70
CA LEU A 134 7.32 11.87 -6.74
C LEU A 134 8.41 12.78 -6.16
N GLU A 135 8.14 13.48 -5.07
CA GLU A 135 9.11 14.32 -4.37
C GLU A 135 10.29 13.49 -3.86
N GLU A 136 10.03 12.35 -3.22
CA GLU A 136 11.08 11.45 -2.74
C GLU A 136 11.89 10.89 -3.91
N HIS A 137 11.24 10.44 -4.98
CA HIS A 137 11.90 9.90 -6.17
C HIS A 137 12.81 10.96 -6.83
N ARG A 138 12.28 12.16 -7.08
CA ARG A 138 13.03 13.26 -7.72
C ARG A 138 14.14 13.83 -6.84
N GLY A 139 13.92 13.83 -5.53
CA GLY A 139 14.87 14.35 -4.56
C GLY A 139 16.04 13.42 -4.26
N ARG A 140 15.96 12.13 -4.60
CA ARG A 140 17.08 11.20 -4.45
C ARG A 140 18.12 11.41 -5.54
N ARG A 141 19.37 11.39 -5.12
CA ARG A 141 20.53 11.30 -6.03
C ARG A 141 20.92 9.83 -6.17
N GLY A 142 20.90 9.33 -7.39
CA GLY A 142 21.18 7.94 -7.68
C GLY A 142 20.13 6.95 -7.12
N ASP A 143 20.48 5.68 -7.12
CA ASP A 143 19.67 4.59 -6.55
C ASP A 143 20.45 3.85 -5.44
N PRO A 144 20.56 4.45 -4.24
CA PRO A 144 21.43 3.96 -3.18
C PRO A 144 20.87 2.78 -2.39
N ALA A 145 19.71 2.24 -2.77
CA ALA A 145 19.06 1.16 -2.02
C ALA A 145 18.42 0.15 -2.96
N LEU A 146 18.75 -1.12 -2.76
CA LEU A 146 18.11 -2.21 -3.48
C LEU A 146 16.64 -2.34 -3.04
N GLY A 147 15.74 -2.40 -4.01
CA GLY A 147 14.33 -2.67 -3.76
C GLY A 147 14.13 -4.01 -3.06
N GLY A 148 13.13 -4.10 -2.16
CA GLY A 148 12.85 -5.31 -1.39
C GLY A 148 13.75 -5.50 -0.15
N SER A 149 14.79 -4.68 0.06
CA SER A 149 15.58 -4.74 1.29
C SER A 149 14.74 -4.28 2.49
N SER A 150 14.68 -5.11 3.53
CA SER A 150 14.08 -4.78 4.82
C SER A 150 15.17 -4.75 5.89
N ARG A 151 15.03 -3.88 6.91
CA ARG A 151 15.92 -3.76 8.08
C ARG A 151 17.21 -2.95 7.89
N THR A 152 17.55 -2.47 6.70
CA THR A 152 18.64 -1.51 6.51
C THR A 152 18.11 -0.08 6.48
N PRO A 153 18.78 0.89 7.14
CA PRO A 153 18.38 2.28 7.03
C PRO A 153 18.48 2.76 5.58
N VAL A 154 17.39 3.30 5.05
CA VAL A 154 17.31 3.78 3.66
C VAL A 154 17.95 5.18 3.54
N LEU A 155 18.73 5.41 2.50
CA LEU A 155 19.29 6.72 2.16
C LEU A 155 18.24 7.56 1.41
N THR A 156 17.31 8.16 2.17
CA THR A 156 16.23 9.00 1.63
C THR A 156 16.77 10.33 1.09
N ALA A 157 15.99 11.01 0.25
CA ALA A 157 16.30 12.35 -0.25
C ALA A 157 16.59 13.35 0.90
N TYR A 158 15.81 13.31 1.97
CA TYR A 158 16.05 14.13 3.16
C TYR A 158 17.37 13.77 3.85
N ARG A 159 17.67 12.46 4.00
CA ARG A 159 18.95 12.01 4.61
C ARG A 159 20.15 12.42 3.77
N GLN A 160 20.06 12.34 2.45
CA GLN A 160 21.12 12.81 1.55
C GLN A 160 21.39 14.29 1.74
N ARG A 161 20.36 15.15 1.78
CA ARG A 161 20.54 16.59 2.04
C ARG A 161 21.09 16.88 3.44
N ALA A 162 20.64 16.12 4.44
CA ALA A 162 21.19 16.25 5.80
C ALA A 162 22.67 15.85 5.86
N LEU A 163 23.10 14.80 5.13
CA LEU A 163 24.51 14.42 5.00
C LEU A 163 25.32 15.49 4.25
N SER A 164 24.76 16.13 3.22
CA SER A 164 25.41 17.25 2.54
C SER A 164 25.66 18.42 3.51
N CYS A 165 24.67 18.78 4.34
CA CYS A 165 24.86 19.76 5.41
C CYS A 165 25.92 19.33 6.42
N ALA A 166 25.91 18.07 6.85
CA ALA A 166 26.90 17.52 7.77
C ALA A 166 28.32 17.57 7.18
N ALA A 167 28.49 17.21 5.91
CA ALA A 167 29.78 17.29 5.21
C ALA A 167 30.31 18.73 5.15
N ALA A 168 29.47 19.70 4.84
CA ALA A 168 29.85 21.10 4.80
C ALA A 168 30.23 21.65 6.20
N LEU A 169 29.60 21.15 7.27
CA LEU A 169 29.90 21.51 8.65
C LEU A 169 31.16 20.83 9.22
N ARG A 170 31.79 19.88 8.52
CA ARG A 170 33.10 19.34 8.90
C ARG A 170 34.21 20.38 8.90
N GLN A 171 34.06 21.41 8.07
CA GLN A 171 35.04 22.50 7.94
C GLN A 171 34.88 23.59 9.01
N GLY A 172 33.94 23.45 9.93
CA GLY A 172 33.66 24.37 11.01
C GLY A 172 32.20 24.84 11.07
N PRO A 173 31.87 25.63 12.11
CA PRO A 173 30.52 26.15 12.30
C PRO A 173 30.09 27.09 11.17
N ARG A 174 28.83 26.99 10.73
CA ARG A 174 28.26 27.79 9.64
C ARG A 174 26.83 28.23 9.94
N ARG A 175 26.37 29.24 9.24
CA ARG A 175 24.97 29.66 9.24
C ARG A 175 24.19 28.88 8.19
N PRO A 176 22.87 28.66 8.37
CA PRO A 176 22.04 27.95 7.40
C PRO A 176 22.09 28.53 5.98
N ARG A 177 22.24 29.86 5.86
CA ARG A 177 22.37 30.53 4.56
C ARG A 177 23.61 30.09 3.77
N ASP A 178 24.68 29.77 4.49
CA ASP A 178 25.98 29.41 3.90
C ASP A 178 25.99 27.92 3.44
N LEU A 179 24.91 27.18 3.78
CA LEU A 179 24.71 25.78 3.44
C LEU A 179 23.65 25.57 2.33
N ARG A 180 23.13 26.65 1.75
CA ARG A 180 22.08 26.55 0.71
C ARG A 180 22.56 25.81 -0.54
N GLU A 181 23.82 25.91 -0.85
CA GLU A 181 24.45 25.19 -1.96
C GLU A 181 24.48 23.68 -1.70
N ALA A 182 24.75 23.26 -0.47
CA ALA A 182 24.71 21.87 -0.05
C ALA A 182 23.27 21.32 0.04
N ALA A 183 22.34 22.15 0.54
CA ALA A 183 20.92 21.82 0.61
C ALA A 183 20.09 23.12 0.62
N PRO A 184 19.17 23.31 -0.35
CA PRO A 184 18.33 24.52 -0.41
C PRO A 184 17.48 24.73 0.86
N ASP A 185 17.10 23.65 1.52
CA ASP A 185 16.31 23.60 2.75
C ASP A 185 17.17 23.42 4.02
N ALA A 186 18.47 23.77 3.99
CA ALA A 186 19.40 23.61 5.11
C ALA A 186 18.87 24.22 6.42
N ALA A 187 18.22 25.37 6.38
CA ALA A 187 17.65 26.00 7.58
C ALA A 187 16.63 25.08 8.28
N ALA A 188 15.75 24.45 7.52
CA ALA A 188 14.75 23.53 8.05
C ALA A 188 15.40 22.21 8.55
N ILE A 189 16.41 21.72 7.85
CA ILE A 189 17.17 20.50 8.22
C ILE A 189 17.87 20.70 9.56
N LEU A 190 18.60 21.81 9.70
CA LEU A 190 19.36 22.15 10.92
C LEU A 190 18.43 22.39 12.11
N LEU A 191 17.32 23.12 11.88
CA LEU A 191 16.35 23.42 12.93
C LEU A 191 15.63 22.15 13.42
N ARG A 192 15.14 21.32 12.50
CA ARG A 192 14.43 20.06 12.83
C ARG A 192 15.33 19.01 13.43
N ASN A 193 16.58 18.97 12.98
CA ASN A 193 17.64 18.08 13.47
C ASN A 193 17.18 16.64 13.74
N VAL A 194 16.44 16.05 12.81
CA VAL A 194 15.75 14.75 12.95
C VAL A 194 16.68 13.63 13.40
N TYR A 195 17.94 13.72 13.03
CA TYR A 195 18.94 12.69 13.34
C TYR A 195 19.88 13.05 14.48
N GLY A 196 19.78 14.24 15.07
CA GLY A 196 20.69 14.71 16.12
C GLY A 196 22.12 14.97 15.63
N TRP A 197 22.30 15.29 14.32
CA TRP A 197 23.62 15.46 13.72
C TRP A 197 24.20 16.87 13.85
N PHE A 198 23.40 17.82 14.34
CA PHE A 198 23.76 19.23 14.39
C PHE A 198 23.57 19.80 15.80
N GLU A 199 24.46 20.67 16.20
CA GLU A 199 24.36 21.44 17.45
C GLU A 199 24.36 22.93 17.16
N ARG A 200 23.57 23.65 17.93
CA ARG A 200 23.55 25.11 17.86
C ARG A 200 24.67 25.67 18.74
N GLU A 201 25.66 26.31 18.14
CA GLU A 201 26.78 26.88 18.86
C GLU A 201 26.49 28.34 19.29
N GLY A 202 25.70 29.07 18.51
CA GLY A 202 25.31 30.43 18.80
C GLY A 202 24.05 30.85 18.05
N ARG A 203 23.72 32.15 18.07
CA ARG A 203 22.52 32.64 17.39
C ARG A 203 22.62 32.44 15.87
N GLY A 204 21.90 31.45 15.36
CA GLY A 204 21.87 31.13 13.95
C GLY A 204 23.14 30.48 13.41
N VAL A 205 24.01 29.96 14.27
CA VAL A 205 25.25 29.24 13.89
C VAL A 205 25.13 27.80 14.38
N TYR A 206 25.47 26.87 13.51
CA TYR A 206 25.39 25.44 13.77
C TYR A 206 26.75 24.78 13.52
N ARG A 207 27.06 23.77 14.33
CA ARG A 207 28.23 22.89 14.17
C ARG A 207 27.82 21.44 13.99
N LEU A 208 28.73 20.63 13.51
CA LEU A 208 28.55 19.19 13.40
C LEU A 208 28.64 18.55 14.79
N ALA A 209 27.61 17.78 15.16
CA ALA A 209 27.62 16.97 16.37
C ALA A 209 28.43 15.68 16.17
N PRO A 210 28.94 15.01 17.24
CA PRO A 210 29.63 13.73 17.14
C PRO A 210 28.83 12.65 16.39
N ALA A 211 27.52 12.60 16.59
CA ALA A 211 26.61 11.69 15.86
C ALA A 211 26.60 11.97 14.35
N GLY A 212 26.72 13.24 13.94
CA GLY A 212 26.81 13.62 12.53
C GLY A 212 28.14 13.19 11.91
N ALA A 213 29.26 13.30 12.64
CA ALA A 213 30.54 12.81 12.20
C ALA A 213 30.54 11.28 12.00
N THR A 214 29.96 10.55 12.94
CA THR A 214 29.79 9.09 12.82
C THR A 214 28.88 8.72 11.63
N ALA A 215 27.82 9.48 11.39
CA ALA A 215 26.93 9.26 10.24
C ALA A 215 27.68 9.47 8.91
N LEU A 216 28.49 10.50 8.79
CA LEU A 216 29.31 10.70 7.59
C LEU A 216 30.21 9.50 7.33
N LEU A 217 30.92 8.99 8.34
CA LEU A 217 31.77 7.79 8.18
C LEU A 217 30.96 6.58 7.71
N ARG A 218 29.76 6.40 8.21
CA ARG A 218 28.88 5.28 7.84
C ARG A 218 28.39 5.36 6.38
N TRP A 219 28.08 6.54 5.88
CA TRP A 219 27.45 6.76 4.58
C TRP A 219 28.41 7.19 3.48
N THR A 220 29.70 7.38 3.80
CA THR A 220 30.80 7.67 2.86
C THR A 220 31.83 6.56 2.86
N ALA A 221 31.43 5.26 2.96
CA ALA A 221 32.34 4.14 2.95
C ALA A 221 33.23 4.13 1.67
N PRO A 222 34.47 3.68 1.76
CA PRO A 222 35.41 3.71 0.65
C PRO A 222 34.93 2.77 -0.47
N GLY A 223 34.59 3.34 -1.61
CA GLY A 223 34.05 2.67 -2.81
C GLY A 223 32.96 3.44 -3.49
N ASP A 224 32.18 4.22 -2.76
CA ASP A 224 31.28 5.20 -3.33
C ASP A 224 32.02 6.52 -3.48
N ALA A 225 32.29 6.93 -4.72
CA ALA A 225 32.66 8.33 -4.99
C ALA A 225 31.62 9.22 -4.31
N PRO A 226 32.03 10.33 -3.66
CA PRO A 226 31.08 11.15 -2.92
C PRO A 226 29.96 11.59 -3.86
N VAL A 227 28.75 11.12 -3.62
CA VAL A 227 27.52 11.53 -4.31
C VAL A 227 27.24 13.05 -4.07
N PHE A 228 28.23 13.74 -3.58
CA PHE A 228 28.21 15.14 -3.12
C PHE A 228 29.17 16.03 -3.90
N ASP A 229 29.28 15.82 -5.21
CA ASP A 229 29.96 16.79 -6.07
C ASP A 229 29.11 18.07 -6.14
N ALA A 230 29.64 19.14 -5.56
CA ALA A 230 29.03 20.47 -5.53
C ALA A 230 29.09 21.20 -6.90
N ALA A 231 29.46 20.48 -7.96
CA ALA A 231 29.68 21.08 -9.28
C ALA A 231 28.88 20.37 -10.37
N ALA A 232 27.57 20.57 -10.37
CA ALA A 232 26.76 20.32 -11.58
C ALA A 232 25.52 21.24 -11.57
N THR A 233 25.78 22.56 -11.55
CA THR A 233 24.78 23.55 -11.91
C THR A 233 25.39 24.40 -13.00
N THR A 234 25.30 23.96 -14.23
CA THR A 234 25.13 24.86 -15.40
C THR A 234 24.92 24.05 -16.65
N SER A 235 23.97 24.51 -17.42
CA SER A 235 23.75 24.23 -18.84
C SER A 235 22.83 23.06 -19.18
N GLY A 236 21.68 23.44 -19.73
CA GLY A 236 20.78 22.56 -20.45
C GLY A 236 19.31 22.99 -20.43
N ALA A 237 19.04 24.28 -20.51
CA ALA A 237 17.77 24.72 -21.06
C ALA A 237 17.90 24.65 -22.59
N ASP A 238 17.50 23.54 -23.19
CA ASP A 238 17.22 23.55 -24.63
C ASP A 238 16.01 22.67 -24.91
N SER A 239 15.03 23.37 -25.38
CA SER A 239 14.00 23.09 -26.38
C SER A 239 13.70 21.61 -26.69
N LEU A 240 12.57 21.13 -26.18
CA LEU A 240 11.78 20.11 -26.86
C LEU A 240 10.34 20.59 -26.95
N ALA A 241 10.04 21.23 -28.10
CA ALA A 241 8.67 21.50 -28.51
C ALA A 241 7.94 20.17 -28.78
N PRO A 242 6.65 20.02 -28.47
CA PRO A 242 5.90 18.84 -28.83
C PRO A 242 5.56 18.82 -30.32
N GLU A 243 5.86 17.73 -31.00
CA GLU A 243 5.44 17.47 -32.37
C GLU A 243 3.90 17.38 -32.46
N PRO A 244 3.29 17.88 -33.56
CA PRO A 244 1.85 17.84 -33.79
C PRO A 244 1.40 16.43 -34.20
N ARG A 245 0.40 15.89 -33.48
CA ARG A 245 -0.28 14.65 -33.84
C ARG A 245 -0.94 14.78 -35.22
N ALA A 246 -0.52 13.93 -36.15
CA ALA A 246 -1.14 13.73 -37.44
C ALA A 246 -2.61 13.31 -37.30
N GLY A 247 -3.50 14.01 -37.97
CA GLY A 247 -4.93 13.73 -38.00
C GLY A 247 -5.25 12.43 -38.73
N ALA A 248 -6.02 11.59 -38.08
CA ALA A 248 -6.70 10.48 -38.71
C ALA A 248 -7.94 11.00 -39.43
N ARG A 249 -7.90 10.93 -40.77
CA ARG A 249 -9.08 11.14 -41.64
C ARG A 249 -9.97 9.90 -41.51
N GLY A 250 -11.23 10.08 -41.19
CA GLY A 250 -12.24 9.05 -41.32
C GLY A 250 -12.65 8.83 -42.81
N PRO A 251 -13.12 7.64 -43.16
CA PRO A 251 -13.69 7.40 -44.49
C PRO A 251 -15.14 7.88 -44.55
N ALA A 252 -15.43 8.61 -45.65
CA ALA A 252 -16.79 8.84 -46.13
C ALA A 252 -17.17 7.65 -47.05
N ALA A 253 -18.33 7.13 -46.82
CA ALA A 253 -19.38 6.65 -47.71
C ALA A 253 -20.32 5.71 -46.97
#